data_1fc39b1b1ab5cc48e4160760de7d3298
#
_entry.id   1fc39b1b1ab5cc48e4160760de7d3298
#
_cell.length_a   1.000
_cell.length_b   1.000
_cell.length_c   1.000
_cell.angle_alpha   90.00
_cell.angle_beta   90.00
_cell.angle_gamma   90.00
#
_symmetry.space_group_name_H-M   'P 1'
#
loop_
_entity.id
_entity.type
_entity.pdbx_description
1 polymer ?
#
loop_
_entity_poly.entity_id
_entity_poly.type
_entity_poly.pdbx_seq_one_letter_code
_entity_poly.pdbx_strand_id
1 'polypeptide(L)'
;MELLRALALERRVLIFYVGLASVDLHIQRVAERVARGGHDIPERKIRERYDNSRTNLLKFIGTRAEIRVWDNSHQSADGSPAPREVFRVQNREMLIPKGGELSATVAWAQPLVAKALSISPG
;
A
#
# COMPACT_ATOMS: atom_id res chain seq x y z
N MET A 1 7.73 11.54 8.26
CA MET A 1 8.00 10.98 6.91
C MET A 1 9.34 11.42 6.35
N GLU A 2 9.74 12.67 6.57
CA GLU A 2 11.03 13.14 6.06
C GLU A 2 12.22 12.37 6.65
N LEU A 3 12.15 11.99 7.92
CA LEU A 3 13.20 11.19 8.56
C LEU A 3 13.34 9.82 7.89
N LEU A 4 12.23 9.13 7.64
CA LEU A 4 12.25 7.83 6.97
C LEU A 4 12.78 7.94 5.55
N ARG A 5 12.44 9.02 4.86
CA ARG A 5 12.92 9.27 3.50
C ARG A 5 14.44 9.46 3.49
N ALA A 6 14.98 10.22 4.45
CA ALA A 6 16.42 10.41 4.57
C ALA A 6 17.11 9.08 4.86
N LEU A 7 16.56 8.25 5.75
CA LEU A 7 17.11 6.94 6.05
C LEU A 7 17.08 6.02 4.84
N ALA A 8 16.03 6.11 4.02
CA ALA A 8 15.93 5.31 2.80
C ALA A 8 17.02 5.65 1.77
N LEU A 9 17.54 6.87 1.79
CA LEU A 9 18.63 7.30 0.91
C LEU A 9 19.99 6.78 1.37
N GLU A 10 20.17 6.62 2.68
CA GLU A 10 21.46 6.25 3.28
C GLU A 10 21.57 4.77 3.64
N ARG A 11 20.46 4.12 3.92
CA ARG A 11 20.42 2.75 4.42
C ARG A 11 19.37 1.95 3.66
N ARG A 12 19.43 0.63 3.82
CA ARG A 12 18.35 -0.23 3.33
C ARG A 12 17.13 -0.05 4.21
N VAL A 13 16.07 0.39 3.62
CA VAL A 13 14.76 0.52 4.28
C VAL A 13 13.79 -0.39 3.56
N LEU A 14 13.07 -1.21 4.30
CA LEU A 14 12.03 -2.07 3.79
C LEU A 14 10.69 -1.53 4.26
N ILE A 15 9.82 -1.25 3.32
CA ILE A 15 8.48 -0.74 3.60
C ILE A 15 7.46 -1.81 3.22
N PHE A 16 6.69 -2.26 4.20
CA PHE A 16 5.52 -3.09 3.95
C PHE A 16 4.27 -2.23 4.07
N TYR A 17 3.45 -2.26 3.06
CA TYR A 17 2.19 -1.55 3.04
C TYR A 17 1.06 -2.54 2.74
N VAL A 18 0.04 -2.54 3.60
CA VAL A 18 -1.15 -3.36 3.40
C VAL A 18 -2.33 -2.42 3.16
N GLY A 19 -2.92 -2.51 1.99
CA GLY A 19 -4.00 -1.62 1.59
C GLY A 19 -5.30 -2.36 1.36
N LEU A 20 -6.37 -1.58 1.26
CA LEU A 20 -7.71 -2.05 0.98
C LEU A 20 -8.26 -1.31 -0.24
N ALA A 21 -9.15 -1.98 -0.96
CA ALA A 21 -9.74 -1.46 -2.20
C ALA A 21 -10.51 -0.15 -1.99
N SER A 22 -11.09 0.04 -0.80
CA SER A 22 -11.85 1.25 -0.52
C SER A 22 -11.76 1.64 0.95
N VAL A 23 -11.94 2.93 1.22
CA VAL A 23 -12.01 3.43 2.59
C VAL A 23 -13.26 2.89 3.29
N ASP A 24 -14.35 2.66 2.57
CA ASP A 24 -15.57 2.12 3.15
C ASP A 24 -15.35 0.71 3.69
N LEU A 25 -14.58 -0.12 2.99
CA LEU A 25 -14.19 -1.44 3.47
C LEU A 25 -13.35 -1.34 4.75
N HIS A 26 -12.46 -0.35 4.82
CA HIS A 26 -11.66 -0.10 6.01
C HIS A 26 -12.55 0.27 7.20
N ILE A 27 -13.51 1.17 6.99
CA ILE A 27 -14.48 1.59 8.01
C ILE A 27 -15.29 0.39 8.48
N GLN A 28 -15.76 -0.43 7.56
CA GLN A 28 -16.51 -1.64 7.89
C GLN A 28 -15.70 -2.60 8.78
N ARG A 29 -14.43 -2.82 8.44
CA ARG A 29 -13.56 -3.72 9.22
C ARG A 29 -13.27 -3.18 10.62
N VAL A 30 -13.12 -1.86 10.75
CA VAL A 30 -12.98 -1.23 12.07
C VAL A 30 -14.25 -1.44 12.90
N ALA A 31 -15.42 -1.22 12.29
CA ALA A 31 -16.70 -1.43 12.97
C ALA A 31 -16.87 -2.89 13.45
N GLU A 32 -16.47 -3.85 12.62
CA GLU A 32 -16.51 -5.26 12.99
C GLU A 32 -15.60 -5.57 14.19
N ARG A 33 -14.41 -4.96 14.22
CA ARG A 33 -13.49 -5.13 15.35
C ARG A 33 -14.03 -4.49 16.62
N VAL A 34 -14.67 -3.34 16.53
CA VAL A 34 -15.31 -2.67 17.67
C VAL A 34 -16.40 -3.56 18.24
N ALA A 35 -17.21 -4.17 17.38
CA ALA A 35 -18.24 -5.10 17.80
C ALA A 35 -17.69 -6.32 18.56
N ARG A 36 -16.42 -6.65 18.37
CA ARG A 36 -15.72 -7.74 19.08
C ARG A 36 -14.90 -7.24 20.28
N GLY A 37 -15.07 -5.99 20.68
CA GLY A 37 -14.37 -5.42 21.82
C GLY A 37 -13.10 -4.63 21.50
N GLY A 38 -12.86 -4.33 20.24
CA GLY A 38 -11.72 -3.49 19.83
C GLY A 38 -11.99 -2.01 20.07
N HIS A 39 -10.96 -1.20 19.89
CA HIS A 39 -11.05 0.25 20.06
C HIS A 39 -11.69 0.91 18.85
N ASP A 40 -12.58 1.85 19.11
CA ASP A 40 -13.18 2.65 18.05
C ASP A 40 -12.20 3.70 17.52
N ILE A 41 -12.29 3.95 16.21
CA ILE A 41 -11.54 5.00 15.54
C ILE A 41 -12.55 5.87 14.81
N PRO A 42 -12.54 7.21 15.03
CA PRO A 42 -13.46 8.10 14.31
C PRO A 42 -13.32 7.94 12.79
N GLU A 43 -14.44 7.88 12.10
CA GLU A 43 -14.49 7.68 10.65
C GLU A 43 -13.63 8.71 9.90
N ARG A 44 -13.66 9.97 10.34
CA ARG A 44 -12.84 11.01 9.72
C ARG A 44 -11.35 10.68 9.76
N LYS A 45 -10.86 10.12 10.89
CA LYS A 45 -9.46 9.73 11.01
C LYS A 45 -9.11 8.54 10.09
N ILE A 46 -10.05 7.62 9.92
CA ILE A 46 -9.85 6.49 9.01
C ILE A 46 -9.69 7.02 7.58
N ARG A 47 -10.55 7.96 7.18
CA ARG A 47 -10.48 8.55 5.84
C ARG A 47 -9.19 9.34 5.62
N GLU A 48 -8.78 10.14 6.61
CA GLU A 48 -7.53 10.88 6.53
C GLU A 48 -6.32 9.96 6.40
N ARG A 49 -6.26 8.91 7.21
CA ARG A 49 -5.15 7.96 7.18
C ARG A 49 -5.10 7.19 5.88
N TYR A 50 -6.25 6.84 5.33
CA TYR A 50 -6.34 6.14 4.05
C TYR A 50 -5.70 6.95 2.93
N ASP A 51 -6.04 8.23 2.84
CA ASP A 51 -5.50 9.11 1.80
C ASP A 51 -4.03 9.46 2.06
N ASN A 52 -3.70 9.82 3.30
CA ASN A 52 -2.34 10.25 3.66
C ASN A 52 -1.33 9.14 3.53
N SER A 53 -1.68 7.91 3.91
CA SER A 53 -0.75 6.79 3.84
C SER A 53 -0.36 6.48 2.40
N ARG A 54 -1.30 6.58 1.46
CA ARG A 54 -1.01 6.39 0.04
C ARG A 54 -0.15 7.50 -0.53
N THR A 55 -0.47 8.75 -0.20
CA THR A 55 0.32 9.90 -0.63
C THR A 55 1.76 9.77 -0.12
N ASN A 56 1.93 9.37 1.13
CA ASN A 56 3.24 9.17 1.71
C ASN A 56 3.99 8.02 1.04
N LEU A 57 3.30 6.93 0.74
CA LEU A 57 3.90 5.78 0.05
C LEU A 57 4.47 6.19 -1.31
N LEU A 58 3.74 7.02 -2.06
CA LEU A 58 4.20 7.51 -3.35
C LEU A 58 5.54 8.25 -3.26
N LYS A 59 5.81 8.92 -2.15
CA LYS A 59 7.05 9.67 -1.95
C LYS A 59 8.28 8.77 -1.84
N PHE A 60 8.10 7.51 -1.44
CA PHE A 60 9.21 6.56 -1.31
C PHE A 60 9.55 5.87 -2.63
N ILE A 61 8.67 5.93 -3.61
CA ILE A 61 8.93 5.36 -4.93
C ILE A 61 9.99 6.24 -5.60
N GLY A 62 11.06 5.62 -6.08
CA GLY A 62 12.21 6.35 -6.63
C GLY A 62 13.37 6.49 -5.64
N THR A 63 13.15 6.19 -4.37
CA THR A 63 14.24 6.05 -3.39
C THR A 63 14.81 4.64 -3.48
N ARG A 64 15.84 4.36 -2.67
CA ARG A 64 16.44 3.02 -2.57
C ARG A 64 15.64 2.07 -1.69
N ALA A 65 14.54 2.52 -1.10
CA ALA A 65 13.71 1.67 -0.26
C ALA A 65 13.15 0.50 -1.07
N GLU A 66 13.17 -0.67 -0.46
CA GLU A 66 12.39 -1.79 -0.96
C GLU A 66 10.95 -1.58 -0.51
N ILE A 67 10.00 -1.66 -1.44
CA ILE A 67 8.59 -1.44 -1.16
C ILE A 67 7.82 -2.68 -1.57
N ARG A 68 7.04 -3.22 -0.63
CA ARG A 68 6.16 -4.36 -0.88
C ARG A 68 4.75 -3.97 -0.46
N VAL A 69 3.83 -4.06 -1.39
CA VAL A 69 2.44 -3.64 -1.19
C VAL A 69 1.51 -4.82 -1.37
N TRP A 70 0.64 -5.02 -0.40
CA TRP A 70 -0.32 -6.13 -0.37
C TRP A 70 -1.73 -5.59 -0.37
N ASP A 71 -2.59 -6.21 -1.17
CA ASP A 71 -4.03 -5.93 -1.14
C ASP A 71 -4.71 -6.92 -0.23
N ASN A 72 -5.34 -6.42 0.83
CA ASN A 72 -6.06 -7.24 1.81
C ASN A 72 -7.57 -7.11 1.66
N SER A 73 -8.04 -6.85 0.45
CA SER A 73 -9.48 -6.70 0.17
C SER A 73 -10.22 -8.03 0.05
N HIS A 74 -9.49 -9.12 -0.18
CA HIS A 74 -10.07 -10.44 -0.42
C HIS A 74 -10.09 -11.29 0.83
N GLN A 75 -11.05 -12.21 0.87
CA GLN A 75 -11.16 -13.20 1.94
C GLN A 75 -11.21 -14.59 1.32
N SER A 76 -10.68 -15.57 2.05
CA SER A 76 -10.83 -16.98 1.69
C SER A 76 -12.26 -17.44 1.94
N ALA A 77 -12.59 -18.65 1.46
CA ALA A 77 -13.94 -19.21 1.61
C ALA A 77 -14.38 -19.32 3.08
N ASP A 78 -13.43 -19.45 4.01
CA ASP A 78 -13.69 -19.52 5.45
C ASP A 78 -13.78 -18.14 6.12
N GLY A 79 -13.69 -17.05 5.35
CA GLY A 79 -13.75 -15.69 5.85
C GLY A 79 -12.42 -15.14 6.37
N SER A 80 -11.34 -15.92 6.34
CA SER A 80 -10.03 -15.41 6.75
C SER A 80 -9.43 -14.48 5.71
N PRO A 81 -8.55 -13.53 6.11
CA PRO A 81 -7.89 -12.65 5.16
C PRO A 81 -7.08 -13.43 4.13
N ALA A 82 -7.13 -12.98 2.87
CA ALA A 82 -6.37 -13.57 1.77
C ALA A 82 -5.57 -12.46 1.07
N PRO A 83 -4.50 -11.95 1.69
CA PRO A 83 -3.72 -10.86 1.11
C PRO A 83 -3.00 -11.31 -0.15
N ARG A 84 -2.90 -10.38 -1.11
CA ARG A 84 -2.25 -10.60 -2.39
C ARG A 84 -1.24 -9.49 -2.63
N GLU A 85 0.00 -9.86 -2.97
CA GLU A 85 1.01 -8.85 -3.29
C GLU A 85 0.71 -8.24 -4.67
N VAL A 86 0.61 -6.90 -4.70
CA VAL A 86 0.19 -6.18 -5.91
C VAL A 86 1.25 -5.22 -6.44
N PHE A 87 2.28 -4.93 -5.64
CA PHE A 87 3.33 -4.02 -6.04
C PHE A 87 4.61 -4.33 -5.27
N ARG A 88 5.73 -4.39 -5.97
CA ARG A 88 7.06 -4.57 -5.35
C ARG A 88 8.11 -3.82 -6.14
N VAL A 89 8.89 -3.03 -5.43
CA VAL A 89 10.06 -2.34 -5.98
C VAL A 89 11.27 -2.69 -5.12
N GLN A 90 12.36 -3.06 -5.76
CA GLN A 90 13.62 -3.36 -5.11
C GLN A 90 14.76 -2.79 -5.97
N ASN A 91 15.67 -2.07 -5.34
CA ASN A 91 16.79 -1.42 -6.03
C ASN A 91 16.30 -0.56 -7.21
N ARG A 92 15.22 0.19 -7.00
CA ARG A 92 14.56 1.05 -7.99
C ARG A 92 13.98 0.29 -9.18
N GLU A 93 13.94 -1.03 -9.12
CA GLU A 93 13.36 -1.87 -10.15
C GLU A 93 12.00 -2.39 -9.70
N MET A 94 10.99 -2.22 -10.55
CA MET A 94 9.64 -2.73 -10.27
C MET A 94 9.56 -4.20 -10.64
N LEU A 95 9.37 -5.06 -9.66
CA LEU A 95 9.29 -6.51 -9.83
C LEU A 95 7.86 -7.01 -9.98
N ILE A 96 6.90 -6.31 -9.35
CA ILE A 96 5.47 -6.60 -9.44
C ILE A 96 4.74 -5.28 -9.70
N PRO A 97 3.88 -5.17 -10.70
CA PRO A 97 3.53 -6.17 -11.70
C PRO A 97 4.68 -6.44 -12.66
N LYS A 98 4.82 -7.68 -13.04
CA LYS A 98 5.85 -8.10 -13.99
C LYS A 98 5.55 -7.46 -15.34
N GLY A 99 6.58 -6.85 -15.94
CA GLY A 99 6.42 -6.14 -17.21
C GLY A 99 5.75 -4.78 -17.09
N GLY A 100 5.42 -4.31 -15.88
CA GLY A 100 4.81 -3.00 -15.67
C GLY A 100 3.38 -2.88 -16.16
N GLU A 101 2.63 -3.97 -16.19
CA GLU A 101 1.26 -3.97 -16.70
C GLU A 101 0.28 -3.29 -15.74
N LEU A 102 -0.01 -2.03 -16.03
CA LEU A 102 -0.94 -1.23 -15.24
C LEU A 102 -2.35 -1.84 -15.22
N SER A 103 -2.79 -2.39 -16.35
CA SER A 103 -4.13 -2.95 -16.47
C SER A 103 -4.35 -4.20 -15.61
N ALA A 104 -3.27 -4.92 -15.27
CA ALA A 104 -3.35 -6.10 -14.41
C ALA A 104 -3.32 -5.74 -12.92
N THR A 105 -3.12 -4.47 -12.59
CA THR A 105 -3.02 -4.00 -11.21
C THR A 105 -4.38 -3.57 -10.68
N VAL A 106 -4.68 -3.92 -9.43
CA VAL A 106 -5.91 -3.47 -8.78
C VAL A 106 -5.97 -1.94 -8.79
N ALA A 107 -7.18 -1.40 -8.93
CA ALA A 107 -7.37 0.03 -9.19
C ALA A 107 -6.66 0.93 -8.18
N TRP A 108 -6.77 0.64 -6.89
CA TRP A 108 -6.20 1.51 -5.86
C TRP A 108 -4.67 1.54 -5.88
N ALA A 109 -4.03 0.53 -6.44
CA ALA A 109 -2.57 0.44 -6.51
C ALA A 109 -2.01 0.97 -7.84
N GLN A 110 -2.85 1.24 -8.83
CA GLN A 110 -2.39 1.74 -10.13
C GLN A 110 -1.57 3.02 -10.05
N PRO A 111 -1.87 3.99 -9.19
CA PRO A 111 -1.01 5.17 -9.05
C PRO A 111 0.42 4.84 -8.64
N LEU A 112 0.63 3.77 -7.86
CA LEU A 112 1.96 3.32 -7.47
C LEU A 112 2.75 2.84 -8.68
N VAL A 113 2.11 2.03 -9.52
CA VAL A 113 2.72 1.52 -10.75
C VAL A 113 3.03 2.67 -11.70
N ALA A 114 2.08 3.59 -11.88
CA ALA A 114 2.27 4.75 -12.74
C ALA A 114 3.45 5.60 -12.28
N LYS A 115 3.56 5.83 -10.97
CA LYS A 115 4.68 6.59 -10.40
C LYS A 115 6.01 5.87 -10.67
N ALA A 116 6.07 4.57 -10.45
CA ALA A 116 7.28 3.77 -10.68
C ALA A 116 7.70 3.82 -12.15
N LEU A 117 6.74 3.70 -13.07
CA LEU A 117 7.02 3.78 -14.51
C LEU A 117 7.55 5.16 -14.93
N SER A 118 7.07 6.23 -14.29
CA SER A 118 7.50 7.59 -14.61
C SER A 118 8.94 7.88 -14.18
N ILE A 119 9.46 7.13 -13.22
CA ILE A 119 10.81 7.33 -12.67
C ILE A 119 11.81 6.35 -13.28
N SER A 120 11.35 5.20 -13.71
CA SER A 120 12.22 4.16 -14.24
C SER A 120 12.98 4.69 -15.45
N PRO A 121 14.32 4.59 -15.47
CA PRO A 121 15.07 4.89 -16.67
C PRO A 121 14.68 3.85 -17.73
N GLY A 122 14.04 4.33 -18.73
CA GLY A 122 13.39 3.55 -19.78
C GLY A 122 14.05 2.27 -20.21
#